data_3a25e0886fb466cab52afa5c31e68db8
#
_entry.id   3a25e0886fb466cab52afa5c31e68db8
#
_cell.length_a   1.000
_cell.length_b   1.000
_cell.length_c   1.000
_cell.angle_alpha   90.00
_cell.angle_beta   90.00
_cell.angle_gamma   90.00
#
_symmetry.space_group_name_H-M   'P 1'
#
loop_
_entity.id
_entity.type
_entity.pdbx_description
1 polymer ?
#
loop_
_entity_poly.entity_id
_entity_poly.type
_entity_poly.pdbx_seq_one_letter_code
_entity_poly.pdbx_strand_id
1 'polypeptide(L)'
;MDQSGHVQYLNPEGLPKNPAFTHVVVVTGNVKTVYVGGQDAIDASGTIVGKGDLEAQTEQALKNVQIALAAAGATLDHVVKWNIYVVQGQPLQPGFEAFRRVGE
;
A
#
# COMPACT_ATOMS: atom_id res chain seq x y z
N MET A 1 24.69 -22.63 2.81
CA MET A 1 23.96 -22.07 1.65
C MET A 1 23.01 -21.00 2.17
N ASP A 2 23.10 -19.83 1.61
CA ASP A 2 22.23 -18.72 2.00
C ASP A 2 20.83 -18.93 1.44
N GLN A 3 19.81 -18.97 2.30
CA GLN A 3 18.42 -19.11 1.92
C GLN A 3 17.61 -17.87 2.26
N SER A 4 18.28 -16.75 2.49
CA SER A 4 17.63 -15.48 2.80
C SER A 4 16.68 -15.08 1.68
N GLY A 5 15.61 -14.40 2.04
CA GLY A 5 14.69 -13.85 1.09
C GLY A 5 15.33 -12.72 0.28
N HIS A 6 14.83 -12.54 -0.93
CA HIS A 6 15.38 -11.58 -1.86
C HIS A 6 14.28 -10.96 -2.71
N VAL A 7 14.29 -9.63 -2.82
CA VAL A 7 13.34 -8.88 -3.62
C VAL A 7 14.11 -8.14 -4.71
N GLN A 8 13.65 -8.29 -5.93
CA GLN A 8 14.27 -7.67 -7.10
C GLN A 8 13.24 -6.80 -7.80
N TYR A 9 13.63 -5.58 -8.16
CA TYR A 9 12.76 -4.61 -8.83
C TYR A 9 13.27 -4.42 -10.24
N LEU A 10 12.41 -4.69 -11.23
CA LEU A 10 12.80 -4.66 -12.63
C LEU A 10 11.99 -3.63 -13.41
N ASN A 11 12.69 -2.81 -14.19
CA ASN A 11 12.08 -1.85 -15.09
C ASN A 11 12.73 -2.04 -16.46
N PRO A 12 12.25 -3.02 -17.25
CA PRO A 12 12.92 -3.40 -18.50
C PRO A 12 12.79 -2.33 -19.57
N GLU A 13 13.73 -2.36 -20.52
CA GLU A 13 13.63 -1.55 -21.73
C GLU A 13 12.36 -1.92 -22.47
N GLY A 14 11.75 -0.94 -23.12
CA GLY A 14 10.50 -1.14 -23.84
C GLY A 14 9.27 -0.74 -23.07
N LEU A 15 9.40 -0.51 -21.76
CA LEU A 15 8.31 0.01 -20.93
C LEU A 15 8.65 1.41 -20.46
N PRO A 16 7.65 2.32 -20.37
CA PRO A 16 7.91 3.68 -19.90
C PRO A 16 8.37 3.66 -18.45
N LYS A 17 9.40 4.44 -18.14
CA LYS A 17 9.89 4.53 -16.77
C LYS A 17 9.08 5.56 -16.00
N ASN A 18 8.70 5.19 -14.78
CA ASN A 18 7.91 6.05 -13.91
C ASN A 18 8.44 5.93 -12.49
N PRO A 19 8.86 7.05 -11.86
CA PRO A 19 9.40 6.97 -10.49
C PRO A 19 8.38 6.58 -9.44
N ALA A 20 7.07 6.61 -9.77
CA ALA A 20 6.03 6.28 -8.81
C ALA A 20 5.86 4.78 -8.60
N PHE A 21 6.34 3.94 -9.52
CA PHE A 21 6.17 2.49 -9.38
C PHE A 21 7.25 1.72 -10.14
N THR A 22 7.33 0.43 -9.84
CA THR A 22 8.19 -0.54 -10.52
C THR A 22 7.31 -1.47 -11.33
N HIS A 23 7.70 -1.78 -12.56
CA HIS A 23 6.90 -2.62 -13.43
C HIS A 23 6.87 -4.08 -13.01
N VAL A 24 7.98 -4.60 -12.50
CA VAL A 24 8.08 -6.01 -12.13
C VAL A 24 8.77 -6.14 -10.78
N VAL A 25 8.19 -6.93 -9.89
CA VAL A 25 8.82 -7.27 -8.62
C VAL A 25 8.95 -8.79 -8.57
N VAL A 26 10.17 -9.26 -8.31
CA VAL A 26 10.46 -10.69 -8.17
C VAL A 26 10.83 -10.96 -6.71
N VAL A 27 10.14 -11.89 -6.10
CA VAL A 27 10.40 -12.30 -4.72
C VAL A 27 10.85 -13.74 -4.73
N THR A 28 12.03 -14.01 -4.20
CA THR A 28 12.60 -15.37 -4.17
C THR A 28 13.20 -15.68 -2.81
N GLY A 29 13.45 -16.97 -2.60
CA GLY A 29 14.14 -17.44 -1.41
C GLY A 29 13.21 -17.62 -0.22
N ASN A 30 13.79 -17.56 0.95
CA ASN A 30 13.08 -17.81 2.20
C ASN A 30 12.37 -16.53 2.65
N VAL A 31 11.11 -16.40 2.26
CA VAL A 31 10.29 -15.22 2.55
C VAL A 31 8.99 -15.61 3.24
N LYS A 32 8.43 -14.66 3.97
CA LYS A 32 7.09 -14.76 4.52
C LYS A 32 6.19 -13.86 3.69
N THR A 33 5.11 -14.41 3.17
CA THR A 33 4.13 -13.63 2.41
C THR A 33 2.99 -13.22 3.34
N VAL A 34 2.67 -11.94 3.31
CA VAL A 34 1.61 -11.38 4.16
C VAL A 34 0.52 -10.82 3.27
N TYR A 35 -0.70 -11.27 3.47
CA TYR A 35 -1.88 -10.74 2.82
C TYR A 35 -2.65 -9.92 3.83
N VAL A 36 -2.91 -8.67 3.50
CA VAL A 36 -3.71 -7.78 4.36
C VAL A 36 -5.11 -7.70 3.75
N GLY A 37 -6.12 -7.96 4.54
CA GLY A 37 -7.51 -7.84 4.11
C GLY A 37 -7.85 -6.40 3.77
N GLY A 38 -8.99 -6.20 3.10
CA GLY A 38 -9.42 -4.86 2.72
C GLY A 38 -9.53 -3.96 3.95
N GLN A 39 -8.96 -2.77 3.85
CA GLN A 39 -9.00 -1.77 4.91
C GLN A 39 -9.76 -0.55 4.45
N ASP A 40 -10.71 -0.13 5.27
CA ASP A 40 -11.53 1.05 5.03
C ASP A 40 -11.19 2.13 6.05
N ALA A 41 -11.83 3.29 5.90
CA ALA A 41 -11.62 4.41 6.80
C ALA A 41 -12.44 4.25 8.09
N ILE A 42 -12.16 3.21 8.83
CA ILE A 42 -12.86 2.89 10.09
C ILE A 42 -11.83 2.87 11.22
N ASP A 43 -12.12 3.57 12.31
CA ASP A 43 -11.21 3.62 13.44
C ASP A 43 -11.43 2.42 14.39
N ALA A 44 -10.67 2.38 15.48
CA ALA A 44 -10.69 1.27 16.42
C ALA A 44 -12.06 1.11 17.12
N SER A 45 -12.88 2.17 17.16
CA SER A 45 -14.21 2.09 17.74
C SER A 45 -15.28 1.64 16.75
N GLY A 46 -14.90 1.43 15.49
CA GLY A 46 -15.85 1.05 14.44
C GLY A 46 -16.55 2.22 13.78
N THR A 47 -16.06 3.43 14.00
CA THR A 47 -16.66 4.65 13.44
C THR A 47 -15.99 5.00 12.12
N ILE A 48 -16.80 5.38 11.13
CA ILE A 48 -16.29 5.84 9.84
C ILE A 48 -15.66 7.22 10.00
N VAL A 49 -14.41 7.34 9.54
CA VAL A 49 -13.65 8.58 9.61
C VAL A 49 -13.71 9.27 8.24
N GLY A 50 -13.99 10.57 8.23
CA GLY A 50 -13.89 11.37 7.03
C GLY A 50 -14.99 11.13 6.00
N LYS A 51 -16.24 11.03 6.41
CA LYS A 51 -17.36 10.92 5.48
C LYS A 51 -17.31 12.06 4.47
N GLY A 52 -17.34 11.70 3.16
CA GLY A 52 -17.29 12.68 2.10
C GLY A 52 -15.93 13.32 1.87
N ASP A 53 -14.90 12.87 2.57
CA ASP A 53 -13.54 13.43 2.49
C ASP A 53 -12.56 12.32 2.11
N LEU A 54 -12.24 12.25 0.82
CA LEU A 54 -11.38 11.19 0.30
C LEU A 54 -9.98 11.24 0.91
N GLU A 55 -9.46 12.44 1.16
CA GLU A 55 -8.13 12.58 1.76
C GLU A 55 -8.09 11.98 3.16
N ALA A 56 -9.06 12.34 4.00
CA ALA A 56 -9.13 11.80 5.36
C ALA A 56 -9.38 10.30 5.37
N GLN A 57 -10.23 9.81 4.47
CA GLN A 57 -10.49 8.38 4.36
C GLN A 57 -9.26 7.61 3.93
N THR A 58 -8.52 8.12 2.96
CA THR A 58 -7.29 7.48 2.50
C THR A 58 -6.27 7.41 3.63
N GLU A 59 -6.11 8.50 4.37
CA GLU A 59 -5.19 8.54 5.49
C GLU A 59 -5.53 7.51 6.55
N GLN A 60 -6.80 7.39 6.93
CA GLN A 60 -7.22 6.41 7.93
C GLN A 60 -7.06 4.98 7.43
N ALA A 61 -7.43 4.71 6.17
CA ALA A 61 -7.27 3.38 5.61
C ALA A 61 -5.80 2.95 5.59
N LEU A 62 -4.89 3.86 5.24
CA LEU A 62 -3.46 3.58 5.25
C LEU A 62 -2.93 3.35 6.66
N LYS A 63 -3.41 4.09 7.65
CA LYS A 63 -3.07 3.82 9.03
C LYS A 63 -3.49 2.42 9.45
N ASN A 64 -4.66 2.00 9.02
CA ASN A 64 -5.15 0.65 9.30
C ASN A 64 -4.27 -0.41 8.64
N VAL A 65 -3.82 -0.16 7.41
CA VAL A 65 -2.86 -1.05 6.74
C VAL A 65 -1.55 -1.15 7.53
N GLN A 66 -1.04 -0.01 8.01
CA GLN A 66 0.19 -0.01 8.81
C GLN A 66 0.04 -0.82 10.09
N ILE A 67 -1.11 -0.71 10.77
CA ILE A 67 -1.40 -1.50 11.96
C ILE A 67 -1.41 -2.99 11.63
N ALA A 68 -2.07 -3.36 10.53
CA ALA A 68 -2.15 -4.75 10.10
C ALA A 68 -0.76 -5.31 9.76
N LEU A 69 0.04 -4.54 9.02
CA LEU A 69 1.40 -4.94 8.67
C LEU A 69 2.27 -5.12 9.91
N ALA A 70 2.15 -4.23 10.87
CA ALA A 70 2.94 -4.31 12.11
C ALA A 70 2.67 -5.60 12.87
N ALA A 71 1.43 -6.12 12.83
CA ALA A 71 1.10 -7.38 13.45
C ALA A 71 1.87 -8.56 12.86
N ALA A 72 2.29 -8.44 11.61
CA ALA A 72 3.09 -9.44 10.92
C ALA A 72 4.60 -9.09 10.91
N GLY A 73 4.99 -8.03 11.61
CA GLY A 73 6.38 -7.60 11.65
C GLY A 73 6.83 -6.86 10.40
N ALA A 74 5.90 -6.30 9.63
CA ALA A 74 6.21 -5.61 8.38
C ALA A 74 5.86 -4.13 8.45
N THR A 75 6.35 -3.38 7.46
CA THR A 75 6.08 -1.96 7.31
C THR A 75 5.66 -1.68 5.86
N LEU A 76 5.29 -0.43 5.58
CA LEU A 76 4.92 -0.03 4.21
C LEU A 76 6.05 -0.28 3.22
N ASP A 77 7.30 -0.24 3.65
CA ASP A 77 8.46 -0.48 2.76
C ASP A 77 8.47 -1.89 2.20
N HIS A 78 7.79 -2.83 2.84
CA HIS A 78 7.72 -4.22 2.40
C HIS A 78 6.59 -4.50 1.42
N VAL A 79 5.71 -3.52 1.17
CA VAL A 79 4.57 -3.72 0.28
C VAL A 79 5.04 -3.76 -1.16
N VAL A 80 4.65 -4.81 -1.88
CA VAL A 80 5.03 -5.00 -3.29
C VAL A 80 3.84 -4.88 -4.23
N LYS A 81 2.63 -4.85 -3.71
CA LYS A 81 1.43 -4.72 -4.54
C LYS A 81 0.30 -4.06 -3.74
N TRP A 82 -0.39 -3.14 -4.39
CA TRP A 82 -1.57 -2.46 -3.85
C TRP A 82 -2.76 -2.69 -4.75
N ASN A 83 -3.92 -2.93 -4.15
CA ASN A 83 -5.21 -2.80 -4.83
C ASN A 83 -5.94 -1.65 -4.16
N ILE A 84 -6.34 -0.66 -4.94
CA ILE A 84 -6.97 0.56 -4.43
C ILE A 84 -8.31 0.73 -5.12
N TYR A 85 -9.38 0.80 -4.33
CA TYR A 85 -10.74 0.94 -4.84
C TYR A 85 -11.30 2.26 -4.35
N VAL A 86 -11.79 3.08 -5.28
CA VAL A 86 -12.35 4.40 -5.00
C VAL A 86 -13.75 4.47 -5.58
N VAL A 87 -14.69 5.04 -4.83
CA VAL A 87 -16.05 5.24 -5.29
C VAL A 87 -16.05 6.13 -6.53
N GLN A 88 -16.81 5.74 -7.53
CA GLN A 88 -16.92 6.48 -8.79
C GLN A 88 -17.41 7.91 -8.53
N GLY A 89 -16.85 8.86 -9.28
CA GLY A 89 -17.27 10.26 -9.19
C GLY A 89 -16.50 11.10 -8.22
N GLN A 90 -15.60 10.49 -7.43
CA GLN A 90 -14.74 11.25 -6.51
C GLN A 90 -13.48 11.73 -7.23
N PRO A 91 -13.04 12.98 -6.96
CA PRO A 91 -11.74 13.42 -7.47
C PRO A 91 -10.64 12.62 -6.78
N LEU A 92 -9.71 12.08 -7.56
CA LEU A 92 -8.68 11.18 -7.04
C LEU A 92 -7.49 11.90 -6.41
N GLN A 93 -7.27 13.16 -6.78
CA GLN A 93 -6.08 13.89 -6.36
C GLN A 93 -5.92 13.95 -4.82
N PRO A 94 -6.96 14.26 -4.04
CA PRO A 94 -6.80 14.29 -2.57
C PRO A 94 -6.38 12.94 -1.99
N GLY A 95 -6.85 11.83 -2.58
CA GLY A 95 -6.44 10.51 -2.16
C GLY A 95 -4.98 10.24 -2.45
N PHE A 96 -4.50 10.60 -3.64
CA PHE A 96 -3.10 10.45 -3.99
C PHE A 96 -2.20 11.29 -3.08
N GLU A 97 -2.64 12.52 -2.74
CA GLU A 97 -1.87 13.36 -1.81
C GLU A 97 -1.74 12.71 -0.44
N ALA A 98 -2.81 12.14 0.09
CA ALA A 98 -2.78 11.45 1.38
C ALA A 98 -1.89 10.21 1.30
N PHE A 99 -1.99 9.45 0.21
CA PHE A 99 -1.19 8.25 0.00
C PHE A 99 0.30 8.59 -0.03
N ARG A 100 0.68 9.62 -0.75
CA ARG A 100 2.06 10.08 -0.82
C ARG A 100 2.58 10.53 0.54
N ARG A 101 1.77 11.31 1.26
CA ARG A 101 2.15 11.86 2.57
C ARG A 101 2.41 10.77 3.60
N VAL A 102 1.54 9.75 3.65
CA VAL A 102 1.69 8.65 4.60
C VAL A 102 2.92 7.81 4.28
N GLY A 103 3.25 7.67 2.99
CA GLY A 103 4.39 6.88 2.56
C GLY A 103 5.75 7.52 2.79
N GLU A 104 5.77 8.79 3.19
CA GLU A 104 7.03 9.49 3.44
C GLU A 104 7.65 9.17 4.80
#